data_aa9b3866aa8a460c3b1530ddf9303a60
#
_entry.id   aa9b3866aa8a460c3b1530ddf9303a60
#
_cell.length_a   1.000
_cell.length_b   1.000
_cell.length_c   1.000
_cell.angle_alpha   90.00
_cell.angle_beta   90.00
_cell.angle_gamma   90.00
#
_symmetry.space_group_name_H-M   'P 1'
#
loop_
_entity.id
_entity.type
_entity.pdbx_description
1 polymer ?
#
loop_
_entity_poly.entity_id
_entity_poly.type
_entity_poly.pdbx_seq_one_letter_code
_entity_poly.pdbx_strand_id
1 'polypeptide(L)'
;TNHIILLGGSQWNGNFKPFKDAKYDDKLMYTCHRYGGAPTKEAIQEFIAFRDSVNLPMYMGEIGHNTSEWQSSFCKVMEENNIGWTFWPYKKKDDSCIMGIQMPDNWNHIVAFSESPRGSYAEIRKARPDQQMVRKAMNDFIQNCKKENCIPQKEYIHSLGFSFQ
;
A
#
# COMPACT_ATOMS: atom_id res chain seq x y z
N THR A 1 -11.96 15.63 -20.87
CA THR A 1 -10.54 15.24 -20.84
C THR A 1 -10.28 14.04 -21.72
N ASN A 2 -9.04 13.90 -22.23
CA ASN A 2 -8.64 12.69 -22.98
C ASN A 2 -8.07 11.58 -22.08
N HIS A 3 -8.06 11.78 -20.77
CA HIS A 3 -7.55 10.83 -19.79
C HIS A 3 -8.69 9.97 -19.22
N ILE A 4 -8.36 8.75 -18.84
CA ILE A 4 -9.22 7.92 -18.00
C ILE A 4 -9.24 8.54 -16.59
N ILE A 5 -10.42 8.69 -16.02
CA ILE A 5 -10.62 9.16 -14.65
C ILE A 5 -10.78 7.94 -13.75
N LEU A 6 -9.89 7.78 -12.79
CA LEU A 6 -9.99 6.72 -11.78
C LEU A 6 -10.69 7.30 -10.54
N LEU A 7 -11.89 6.82 -10.24
CA LEU A 7 -12.72 7.32 -9.15
C LEU A 7 -12.81 6.31 -8.01
N GLY A 8 -12.38 6.71 -6.84
CA GLY A 8 -12.42 5.89 -5.62
C GLY A 8 -13.75 5.91 -4.92
N GLY A 9 -14.14 4.78 -4.32
CA GLY A 9 -15.27 4.71 -3.41
C GLY A 9 -15.05 5.51 -2.12
N SER A 10 -16.09 5.73 -1.34
CA SER A 10 -15.96 6.26 0.01
C SER A 10 -15.34 5.23 0.97
N GLN A 11 -14.98 5.63 2.19
CA GLN A 11 -14.40 4.74 3.22
C GLN A 11 -13.21 3.94 2.67
N TRP A 12 -12.12 4.66 2.32
CA TRP A 12 -10.89 4.06 1.76
C TRP A 12 -11.14 3.18 0.52
N ASN A 13 -11.99 3.64 -0.38
CA ASN A 13 -12.36 2.96 -1.62
C ASN A 13 -13.09 1.62 -1.41
N GLY A 14 -13.70 1.41 -0.24
CA GLY A 14 -14.45 0.20 0.09
C GLY A 14 -15.96 0.31 -0.09
N ASN A 15 -16.53 1.51 -0.31
CA ASN A 15 -17.97 1.71 -0.34
C ASN A 15 -18.41 2.54 -1.57
N PHE A 16 -19.16 1.92 -2.45
CA PHE A 16 -19.68 2.50 -3.69
C PHE A 16 -21.16 2.94 -3.62
N LYS A 17 -21.85 2.68 -2.52
CA LYS A 17 -23.26 3.08 -2.32
C LYS A 17 -23.55 4.55 -2.60
N PRO A 18 -22.65 5.50 -2.28
CA PRO A 18 -22.90 6.91 -2.58
C PRO A 18 -23.01 7.24 -4.07
N PHE A 19 -22.43 6.42 -4.95
CA PHE A 19 -22.48 6.64 -6.40
C PHE A 19 -23.78 6.16 -7.01
N LYS A 20 -24.53 5.25 -6.35
CA LYS A 20 -25.74 4.63 -6.88
C LYS A 20 -25.46 4.06 -8.28
N ASP A 21 -26.26 4.42 -9.28
CA ASP A 21 -26.11 4.00 -10.67
C ASP A 21 -25.49 5.12 -11.54
N ALA A 22 -24.75 6.03 -10.93
CA ALA A 22 -24.25 7.20 -11.63
C ALA A 22 -23.09 6.88 -12.54
N LYS A 23 -23.31 7.00 -13.83
CA LYS A 23 -22.31 7.04 -14.88
C LYS A 23 -22.06 8.50 -15.24
N TYR A 24 -20.97 9.06 -14.74
CA TYR A 24 -20.66 10.49 -14.92
C TYR A 24 -19.92 10.77 -16.23
N ASP A 25 -19.15 9.81 -16.76
CA ASP A 25 -18.33 9.94 -17.95
C ASP A 25 -18.05 8.55 -18.54
N ASP A 26 -17.91 8.45 -19.86
CA ASP A 26 -17.55 7.20 -20.55
C ASP A 26 -16.09 6.78 -20.34
N LYS A 27 -15.23 7.71 -19.92
CA LYS A 27 -13.83 7.49 -19.61
C LYS A 27 -13.58 7.28 -18.11
N LEU A 28 -14.59 6.86 -17.38
CA LEU A 28 -14.53 6.60 -15.97
C LEU A 28 -14.17 5.13 -15.71
N MET A 29 -13.28 4.89 -14.76
CA MET A 29 -13.00 3.61 -14.15
C MET A 29 -13.07 3.76 -12.64
N TYR A 30 -13.66 2.81 -11.96
CA TYR A 30 -13.73 2.83 -10.50
C TYR A 30 -12.55 2.07 -9.87
N THR A 31 -12.11 2.51 -8.69
CA THR A 31 -11.08 1.80 -7.92
C THR A 31 -11.56 1.43 -6.54
N CYS A 32 -11.27 0.21 -6.13
CA CYS A 32 -11.49 -0.30 -4.78
C CYS A 32 -10.17 -0.73 -4.14
N HIS A 33 -10.15 -0.85 -2.80
CA HIS A 33 -8.99 -1.30 -2.03
C HIS A 33 -9.38 -2.42 -1.08
N ARG A 34 -8.48 -3.40 -0.89
CA ARG A 34 -8.71 -4.47 0.08
C ARG A 34 -7.41 -5.08 0.58
N TYR A 35 -7.32 -5.19 1.91
CA TYR A 35 -6.12 -5.70 2.59
C TYR A 35 -6.37 -6.96 3.43
N GLY A 36 -7.60 -7.47 3.45
CA GLY A 36 -7.93 -8.61 4.29
C GLY A 36 -9.31 -9.20 4.01
N GLY A 37 -9.72 -10.11 4.88
CA GLY A 37 -10.92 -10.94 4.69
C GLY A 37 -10.60 -12.20 3.89
N ALA A 38 -11.61 -13.02 3.60
CA ALA A 38 -11.42 -14.21 2.79
C ALA A 38 -11.01 -13.84 1.35
N PRO A 39 -9.99 -14.48 0.77
CA PRO A 39 -9.60 -14.25 -0.63
C PRO A 39 -10.51 -15.03 -1.58
N THR A 40 -11.80 -14.68 -1.61
CA THR A 40 -12.81 -15.36 -2.39
C THR A 40 -13.66 -14.39 -3.19
N LYS A 41 -14.36 -14.89 -4.22
CA LYS A 41 -15.26 -14.10 -5.04
C LYS A 41 -16.39 -13.46 -4.23
N GLU A 42 -16.94 -14.19 -3.27
CA GLU A 42 -18.02 -13.70 -2.39
C GLU A 42 -17.57 -12.45 -1.61
N ALA A 43 -16.31 -12.40 -1.20
CA ALA A 43 -15.76 -11.27 -0.46
C ALA A 43 -15.65 -9.98 -1.28
N ILE A 44 -15.70 -10.06 -2.61
CA ILE A 44 -15.65 -8.93 -3.54
C ILE A 44 -16.94 -8.77 -4.35
N GLN A 45 -17.97 -9.54 -4.01
CA GLN A 45 -19.21 -9.57 -4.78
C GLN A 45 -19.88 -8.19 -4.89
N GLU A 46 -19.78 -7.36 -3.87
CA GLU A 46 -20.32 -5.98 -3.89
C GLU A 46 -19.61 -5.09 -4.94
N PHE A 47 -18.31 -5.28 -5.14
CA PHE A 47 -17.54 -4.55 -6.16
C PHE A 47 -17.91 -5.03 -7.56
N ILE A 48 -18.06 -6.35 -7.72
CA ILE A 48 -18.50 -6.95 -8.98
C ILE A 48 -19.91 -6.45 -9.34
N ALA A 49 -20.86 -6.54 -8.39
CA ALA A 49 -22.24 -6.09 -8.61
C ALA A 49 -22.32 -4.60 -8.97
N PHE A 50 -21.56 -3.76 -8.27
CA PHE A 50 -21.48 -2.33 -8.61
C PHE A 50 -20.90 -2.10 -10.00
N ARG A 51 -19.75 -2.72 -10.33
CA ARG A 51 -19.13 -2.65 -11.66
C ARG A 51 -20.14 -3.00 -12.77
N ASP A 52 -20.86 -4.09 -12.58
CA ASP A 52 -21.81 -4.59 -13.57
C ASP A 52 -23.05 -3.68 -13.68
N SER A 53 -23.51 -3.07 -12.57
CA SER A 53 -24.64 -2.14 -12.57
C SER A 53 -24.36 -0.85 -13.34
N VAL A 54 -23.14 -0.31 -13.26
CA VAL A 54 -22.74 0.90 -13.96
C VAL A 54 -22.13 0.63 -15.36
N ASN A 55 -21.85 -0.64 -15.66
CA ASN A 55 -21.18 -1.06 -16.90
C ASN A 55 -19.89 -0.30 -17.19
N LEU A 56 -19.04 -0.14 -16.16
CA LEU A 56 -17.75 0.53 -16.22
C LEU A 56 -16.66 -0.32 -15.57
N PRO A 57 -15.39 -0.24 -16.00
CA PRO A 57 -14.34 -1.03 -15.42
C PRO A 57 -14.14 -0.77 -13.92
N MET A 58 -13.80 -1.83 -13.19
CA MET A 58 -13.34 -1.78 -11.80
C MET A 58 -11.87 -2.17 -11.73
N TYR A 59 -11.13 -1.50 -10.88
CA TYR A 59 -9.71 -1.73 -10.64
C TYR A 59 -9.42 -1.85 -9.15
N MET A 60 -8.71 -2.87 -8.74
CA MET A 60 -8.26 -3.03 -7.37
C MET A 60 -6.96 -2.24 -7.19
N GLY A 61 -7.09 -0.98 -6.78
CA GLY A 61 -5.98 -0.02 -6.69
C GLY A 61 -4.96 -0.33 -5.62
N GLU A 62 -5.35 -1.07 -4.59
CA GLU A 62 -4.44 -1.50 -3.53
C GLU A 62 -4.83 -2.87 -2.98
N ILE A 63 -3.87 -3.79 -3.00
CA ILE A 63 -3.87 -5.06 -2.26
C ILE A 63 -2.51 -5.22 -1.58
N GLY A 64 -2.38 -6.14 -0.64
CA GLY A 64 -1.10 -6.45 -0.02
C GLY A 64 -1.15 -6.35 1.49
N HIS A 65 -0.01 -6.16 2.13
CA HIS A 65 0.12 -6.06 3.58
C HIS A 65 -0.55 -7.23 4.33
N ASN A 66 -0.45 -8.43 3.74
CA ASN A 66 -1.03 -9.68 4.21
C ASN A 66 -0.05 -10.83 3.93
N THR A 67 -0.40 -12.07 4.27
CA THR A 67 0.46 -13.23 4.01
C THR A 67 0.62 -13.50 2.52
N SER A 68 1.71 -14.18 2.16
CA SER A 68 2.00 -14.56 0.77
C SER A 68 0.90 -15.44 0.17
N GLU A 69 0.32 -16.35 0.97
CA GLU A 69 -0.78 -17.23 0.55
C GLU A 69 -2.05 -16.43 0.26
N TRP A 70 -2.37 -15.48 1.14
CA TRP A 70 -3.53 -14.61 0.95
C TRP A 70 -3.38 -13.80 -0.34
N GLN A 71 -2.23 -13.18 -0.54
CA GLN A 71 -1.95 -12.36 -1.71
C GLN A 71 -2.05 -13.17 -3.00
N SER A 72 -1.40 -14.34 -3.06
CA SER A 72 -1.46 -15.23 -4.21
C SER A 72 -2.89 -15.63 -4.55
N SER A 73 -3.68 -16.00 -3.54
CA SER A 73 -5.08 -16.38 -3.72
C SER A 73 -5.93 -15.20 -4.16
N PHE A 74 -5.73 -14.03 -3.57
CA PHE A 74 -6.53 -12.85 -3.88
C PHE A 74 -6.24 -12.28 -5.27
N CYS A 75 -4.97 -12.29 -5.72
CA CYS A 75 -4.62 -11.93 -7.10
C CYS A 75 -5.37 -12.80 -8.12
N LYS A 76 -5.43 -14.13 -7.90
CA LYS A 76 -6.20 -15.04 -8.76
C LYS A 76 -7.68 -14.70 -8.78
N VAL A 77 -8.27 -14.41 -7.62
CA VAL A 77 -9.68 -13.99 -7.55
C VAL A 77 -9.93 -12.72 -8.38
N MET A 78 -9.00 -11.74 -8.35
CA MET A 78 -9.12 -10.54 -9.18
C MET A 78 -9.06 -10.87 -10.66
N GLU A 79 -8.07 -11.65 -11.09
CA GLU A 79 -7.86 -12.04 -12.49
C GLU A 79 -9.04 -12.85 -13.04
N GLU A 80 -9.53 -13.84 -12.29
CA GLU A 80 -10.70 -14.66 -12.65
C GLU A 80 -11.99 -13.84 -12.80
N ASN A 81 -12.07 -12.68 -12.17
CA ASN A 81 -13.22 -11.77 -12.26
C ASN A 81 -12.97 -10.54 -13.15
N ASN A 82 -11.92 -10.56 -13.97
CA ASN A 82 -11.54 -9.46 -14.88
C ASN A 82 -11.37 -8.11 -14.16
N ILE A 83 -10.76 -8.14 -12.98
CA ILE A 83 -10.40 -6.94 -12.21
C ILE A 83 -8.88 -6.83 -12.22
N GLY A 84 -8.36 -5.79 -12.88
CA GLY A 84 -6.93 -5.45 -12.79
C GLY A 84 -6.58 -5.01 -11.36
N TRP A 85 -5.33 -5.23 -10.95
CA TRP A 85 -4.91 -4.93 -9.59
C TRP A 85 -3.50 -4.35 -9.52
N THR A 86 -3.22 -3.62 -8.43
CA THR A 86 -1.87 -3.23 -8.00
C THR A 86 -1.68 -3.55 -6.52
N PHE A 87 -0.43 -3.69 -6.14
CA PHE A 87 -0.05 -4.00 -4.76
C PHE A 87 0.40 -2.73 -4.01
N TRP A 88 0.29 -2.78 -2.68
CA TRP A 88 0.77 -1.77 -1.75
C TRP A 88 1.59 -2.41 -0.62
N PRO A 89 2.76 -1.84 -0.27
CA PRO A 89 3.48 -0.79 -1.00
C PRO A 89 4.63 -1.33 -1.87
N TYR A 90 5.15 -0.49 -2.74
CA TYR A 90 6.35 -0.81 -3.52
C TYR A 90 7.60 -0.89 -2.63
N LYS A 91 7.77 0.06 -1.68
CA LYS A 91 8.90 0.13 -0.74
C LYS A 91 8.43 0.27 0.69
N LYS A 92 9.08 -0.43 1.60
CA LYS A 92 8.84 -0.35 3.03
C LYS A 92 10.06 -0.79 3.84
N LYS A 93 10.07 -0.51 5.14
CA LYS A 93 11.12 -0.95 6.07
C LYS A 93 11.05 -2.42 6.50
N ASP A 94 9.99 -3.12 6.13
CA ASP A 94 9.75 -4.53 6.44
C ASP A 94 9.61 -5.37 5.15
N ASP A 95 9.31 -6.63 5.26
CA ASP A 95 9.21 -7.61 4.18
C ASP A 95 7.86 -7.62 3.44
N SER A 96 6.87 -6.87 3.93
CA SER A 96 5.54 -6.77 3.32
C SER A 96 5.50 -5.77 2.14
N CYS A 97 6.48 -5.84 1.24
CA CYS A 97 6.64 -4.96 0.08
C CYS A 97 7.54 -5.61 -0.97
N ILE A 98 7.62 -5.02 -2.16
CA ILE A 98 8.54 -5.50 -3.20
C ILE A 98 10.01 -5.20 -2.87
N MET A 99 10.29 -4.00 -2.35
CA MET A 99 11.65 -3.53 -2.07
C MET A 99 11.79 -3.12 -0.62
N GLY A 100 12.48 -3.92 0.17
CA GLY A 100 12.78 -3.61 1.57
C GLY A 100 13.84 -2.51 1.72
N ILE A 101 13.58 -1.52 2.56
CA ILE A 101 14.52 -0.44 2.89
C ILE A 101 15.27 -0.85 4.15
N GLN A 102 16.60 -0.95 4.07
CA GLN A 102 17.42 -1.11 5.27
C GLN A 102 17.40 0.15 6.11
N MET A 103 17.02 0.00 7.39
CA MET A 103 17.05 1.14 8.30
C MET A 103 18.50 1.49 8.64
N PRO A 104 18.83 2.80 8.69
CA PRO A 104 20.18 3.25 9.03
C PRO A 104 20.56 2.91 10.46
N ASP A 105 21.87 2.80 10.70
CA ASP A 105 22.40 2.79 12.06
C ASP A 105 21.88 4.02 12.83
N ASN A 106 21.62 3.83 14.12
CA ASN A 106 21.08 4.87 15.01
C ASN A 106 19.66 5.37 14.69
N TRP A 107 18.93 4.81 13.73
CA TRP A 107 17.53 5.17 13.47
C TRP A 107 16.63 4.99 14.69
N ASN A 108 16.90 3.97 15.50
CA ASN A 108 16.21 3.70 16.75
C ASN A 108 16.28 4.87 17.76
N HIS A 109 17.33 5.67 17.77
CA HIS A 109 17.42 6.87 18.61
C HIS A 109 16.46 7.96 18.18
N ILE A 110 16.18 8.07 16.88
CA ILE A 110 15.18 8.99 16.34
C ILE A 110 13.79 8.54 16.75
N VAL A 111 13.50 7.23 16.61
CA VAL A 111 12.21 6.63 17.02
C VAL A 111 12.00 6.83 18.52
N ALA A 112 12.99 6.47 19.34
CA ALA A 112 12.92 6.63 20.81
C ALA A 112 12.67 8.08 21.22
N PHE A 113 13.28 9.05 20.51
CA PHE A 113 12.99 10.46 20.76
C PHE A 113 11.56 10.84 20.36
N SER A 114 11.04 10.32 19.24
CA SER A 114 9.67 10.61 18.82
C SER A 114 8.61 10.11 19.80
N GLU A 115 8.92 9.01 20.49
CA GLU A 115 8.06 8.34 21.47
C GLU A 115 8.30 8.80 22.93
N SER A 116 9.31 9.65 23.14
CA SER A 116 9.66 10.13 24.49
C SER A 116 8.60 11.06 25.07
N PRO A 117 8.49 11.15 26.43
CA PRO A 117 7.60 12.10 27.10
C PRO A 117 7.86 13.54 26.66
N ARG A 118 6.79 14.31 26.48
CA ARG A 118 6.83 15.69 25.99
C ARG A 118 6.07 16.66 26.92
N GLY A 119 5.95 16.34 28.21
CA GLY A 119 5.24 17.13 29.20
C GLY A 119 5.95 18.45 29.55
N SER A 120 7.26 18.55 29.30
CA SER A 120 8.04 19.75 29.55
C SER A 120 9.20 19.93 28.57
N TYR A 121 9.69 21.18 28.41
CA TYR A 121 10.90 21.46 27.64
C TYR A 121 12.16 20.77 28.21
N ALA A 122 12.20 20.52 29.51
CA ALA A 122 13.30 19.82 30.15
C ALA A 122 13.35 18.36 29.73
N GLU A 123 12.20 17.66 29.68
CA GLU A 123 12.08 16.29 29.20
C GLU A 123 12.48 16.19 27.72
N ILE A 124 11.97 17.08 26.89
CA ILE A 124 12.29 17.10 25.45
C ILE A 124 13.80 17.31 25.24
N ARG A 125 14.42 18.22 25.98
CA ARG A 125 15.87 18.46 25.86
C ARG A 125 16.69 17.25 26.34
N LYS A 126 16.29 16.61 27.41
CA LYS A 126 16.96 15.42 27.94
C LYS A 126 16.89 14.23 26.97
N ALA A 127 15.75 14.05 26.30
CA ALA A 127 15.53 12.94 25.37
C ALA A 127 16.16 13.20 23.97
N ARG A 128 16.52 14.45 23.64
CA ARG A 128 17.00 14.83 22.30
C ARG A 128 18.29 14.10 21.96
N PRO A 129 18.33 13.36 20.85
CA PRO A 129 19.55 12.71 20.38
C PRO A 129 20.55 13.73 19.82
N ASP A 130 21.79 13.30 19.64
CA ASP A 130 22.83 14.11 19.02
C ASP A 130 22.44 14.53 17.60
N GLN A 131 22.64 15.81 17.28
CA GLN A 131 22.19 16.38 16.02
C GLN A 131 22.98 15.86 14.81
N GLN A 132 24.28 15.58 14.97
CA GLN A 132 25.11 15.07 13.87
C GLN A 132 24.73 13.64 13.57
N MET A 133 24.49 12.83 14.61
CA MET A 133 23.99 11.47 14.48
C MET A 133 22.62 11.44 13.76
N VAL A 134 21.69 12.32 14.13
CA VAL A 134 20.37 12.42 13.45
C VAL A 134 20.55 12.78 11.97
N ARG A 135 21.38 13.78 11.67
CA ARG A 135 21.64 14.18 10.27
C ARG A 135 22.25 13.04 9.45
N LYS A 136 23.20 12.31 10.05
CA LYS A 136 23.78 11.13 9.38
C LYS A 136 22.72 10.08 9.11
N ALA A 137 21.93 9.70 10.12
CA ALA A 137 20.89 8.69 9.96
C ALA A 137 19.84 9.10 8.89
N MET A 138 19.42 10.37 8.84
CA MET A 138 18.52 10.88 7.82
C MET A 138 19.13 10.81 6.41
N ASN A 139 20.40 11.17 6.25
CA ASN A 139 21.09 11.07 4.96
C ASN A 139 21.26 9.62 4.52
N ASP A 140 21.63 8.71 5.43
CA ASP A 140 21.75 7.28 5.16
C ASP A 140 20.38 6.70 4.76
N PHE A 141 19.29 7.11 5.42
CA PHE A 141 17.93 6.72 5.05
C PHE A 141 17.58 7.12 3.61
N ILE A 142 17.90 8.37 3.21
CA ILE A 142 17.69 8.83 1.84
C ILE A 142 18.47 7.96 0.84
N GLN A 143 19.72 7.59 1.16
CA GLN A 143 20.51 6.70 0.30
C GLN A 143 19.91 5.29 0.25
N ASN A 144 19.50 4.75 1.39
CA ASN A 144 18.90 3.41 1.47
C ASN A 144 17.53 3.32 0.76
N CYS A 145 16.84 4.44 0.57
CA CYS A 145 15.60 4.52 -0.22
C CYS A 145 15.83 4.45 -1.74
N LYS A 146 17.07 4.59 -2.23
CA LYS A 146 17.34 4.43 -3.66
C LYS A 146 17.12 2.98 -4.08
N LYS A 147 16.58 2.77 -5.28
CA LYS A 147 16.22 1.43 -5.78
C LYS A 147 17.39 0.45 -5.72
N GLU A 148 18.57 0.90 -6.12
CA GLU A 148 19.80 0.13 -6.14
C GLU A 148 20.30 -0.32 -4.76
N ASN A 149 19.85 0.33 -3.70
CA ASN A 149 20.20 0.02 -2.31
C ASN A 149 19.10 -0.72 -1.54
N CYS A 150 17.94 -0.92 -2.16
CA CYS A 150 16.85 -1.69 -1.56
C CYS A 150 17.04 -3.19 -1.76
N ILE A 151 16.52 -3.99 -0.86
CA ILE A 151 16.56 -5.45 -0.91
C ILE A 151 15.27 -5.97 -1.54
N PRO A 152 15.32 -6.68 -2.69
CA PRO A 152 14.15 -7.33 -3.26
C PRO A 152 13.59 -8.41 -2.33
N GLN A 153 12.31 -8.32 -2.01
CA GLN A 153 11.59 -9.29 -1.18
C GLN A 153 11.02 -10.40 -2.06
N LYS A 154 11.84 -11.42 -2.31
CA LYS A 154 11.55 -12.46 -3.32
C LYS A 154 10.25 -13.22 -3.03
N GLU A 155 9.99 -13.55 -1.78
CA GLU A 155 8.77 -14.25 -1.38
C GLU A 155 7.52 -13.42 -1.67
N TYR A 156 7.55 -12.12 -1.30
CA TYR A 156 6.48 -11.18 -1.62
C TYR A 156 6.27 -11.05 -3.14
N ILE A 157 7.35 -10.95 -3.91
CA ILE A 157 7.29 -10.85 -5.38
C ILE A 157 6.66 -12.12 -5.97
N HIS A 158 7.07 -13.31 -5.50
CA HIS A 158 6.51 -14.58 -5.95
C HIS A 158 5.03 -14.73 -5.60
N SER A 159 4.60 -14.25 -4.43
CA SER A 159 3.19 -14.29 -4.02
C SER A 159 2.26 -13.48 -4.94
N LEU A 160 2.81 -12.47 -5.61
CA LEU A 160 2.10 -11.68 -6.63
C LEU A 160 2.15 -12.32 -8.03
N GLY A 161 2.75 -13.50 -8.19
CA GLY A 161 2.87 -14.19 -9.47
C GLY A 161 4.06 -13.73 -10.33
N PHE A 162 4.96 -12.89 -9.81
CA PHE A 162 6.13 -12.43 -10.54
C PHE A 162 7.38 -13.27 -10.22
N SER A 163 8.30 -13.34 -11.19
CA SER A 163 9.66 -13.87 -10.99
C SER A 163 10.65 -12.70 -10.96
N PHE A 164 11.56 -12.74 -9.98
CA PHE A 164 12.69 -11.81 -9.94
C PHE A 164 13.87 -12.45 -10.68
N GLN A 165 14.26 -11.85 -11.79
CA GLN A 165 15.47 -12.22 -12.55
C GLN A 165 16.68 -11.46 -12.02
#